data_6dc88c9edd672ae6dd150094500e7136
#
_entry.id   6dc88c9edd672ae6dd150094500e7136
#
_cell.length_a   1.000
_cell.length_b   1.000
_cell.length_c   1.000
_cell.angle_alpha   90.00
_cell.angle_beta   90.00
_cell.angle_gamma   90.00
#
_symmetry.space_group_name_H-M   'P 1'
#
loop_
_entity.id
_entity.type
_entity.pdbx_description
1 polymer ?
#
loop_
_entity_poly.entity_id
_entity_poly.type
_entity_poly.pdbx_seq_one_letter_code
_entity_poly.pdbx_strand_id
1 'polypeptide(L)'
;MDFVFWLHSLLLFAIAFLFQRFRPTKINALYGYRTPASMKNEKAWKIANEYSSKLIVYGSVVFLALQCVIWLIFGVNEKTVIASAVLLSLVFLIALVLTEHYLKKKDPSV
;
A
#
# COMPACT_ATOMS: atom_id res chain seq x y z
N MET A 1 18.25 -9.73 -12.75
CA MET A 1 18.03 -8.64 -11.79
C MET A 1 17.03 -7.60 -12.24
N ASP A 2 17.06 -7.22 -13.50
CA ASP A 2 16.08 -6.24 -14.02
C ASP A 2 14.65 -6.71 -13.81
N PHE A 3 14.38 -7.98 -14.06
CA PHE A 3 13.05 -8.55 -13.86
C PHE A 3 12.59 -8.41 -12.40
N VAL A 4 13.46 -8.75 -11.44
CA VAL A 4 13.12 -8.68 -10.02
C VAL A 4 12.90 -7.23 -9.59
N PHE A 5 13.75 -6.32 -10.05
CA PHE A 5 13.63 -4.89 -9.75
C PHE A 5 12.26 -4.34 -10.18
N TRP A 6 11.89 -4.55 -11.43
CA TRP A 6 10.63 -4.05 -11.98
C TRP A 6 9.41 -4.85 -11.53
N LEU A 7 9.62 -6.09 -11.08
CA LEU A 7 8.55 -6.92 -10.54
C LEU A 7 7.90 -6.27 -9.32
N HIS A 8 8.67 -5.54 -8.51
CA HIS A 8 8.14 -4.84 -7.35
C HIS A 8 7.05 -3.82 -7.74
N SER A 9 7.28 -3.04 -8.79
CA SER A 9 6.26 -2.11 -9.31
C SER A 9 5.05 -2.84 -9.85
N LEU A 10 5.29 -3.90 -10.62
CA LEU A 10 4.20 -4.67 -11.22
C LEU A 10 3.31 -5.27 -10.13
N LEU A 11 3.90 -5.85 -9.10
CA LEU A 11 3.16 -6.41 -7.98
C LEU A 11 2.38 -5.33 -7.23
N LEU A 12 3.01 -4.19 -6.98
CA LEU A 12 2.34 -3.10 -6.26
C LEU A 12 1.17 -2.54 -7.06
N PHE A 13 1.34 -2.33 -8.37
CA PHE A 13 0.24 -1.90 -9.25
C PHE A 13 -0.88 -2.92 -9.29
N ALA A 14 -0.55 -4.21 -9.37
CA ALA A 14 -1.55 -5.28 -9.37
C ALA A 14 -2.35 -5.28 -8.06
N ILE A 15 -1.67 -5.18 -6.91
CA ILE A 15 -2.31 -5.10 -5.60
C ILE A 15 -3.19 -3.85 -5.53
N ALA A 16 -2.67 -2.70 -5.94
CA ALA A 16 -3.41 -1.43 -5.90
C ALA A 16 -4.66 -1.50 -6.77
N PHE A 17 -4.53 -2.02 -7.99
CA PHE A 17 -5.67 -2.15 -8.91
C PHE A 17 -6.72 -3.10 -8.36
N LEU A 18 -6.31 -4.28 -7.90
CA LEU A 18 -7.24 -5.29 -7.38
C LEU A 18 -7.94 -4.79 -6.12
N PHE A 19 -7.20 -4.14 -5.21
CA PHE A 19 -7.78 -3.61 -3.99
C PHE A 19 -8.77 -2.48 -4.30
N GLN A 20 -8.44 -1.58 -5.22
CA GLN A 20 -9.32 -0.48 -5.60
C GLN A 20 -10.57 -1.00 -6.32
N ARG A 21 -10.41 -1.99 -7.21
CA ARG A 21 -11.51 -2.52 -8.02
C ARG A 21 -12.43 -3.46 -7.24
N PHE A 22 -11.84 -4.29 -6.37
CA PHE A 22 -12.55 -5.31 -5.60
C PHE A 22 -12.46 -5.05 -4.10
N ARG A 23 -12.56 -3.78 -3.72
CA ARG A 23 -12.48 -3.38 -2.31
C ARG A 23 -13.54 -4.11 -1.48
N PRO A 24 -13.15 -4.72 -0.33
CA PRO A 24 -14.10 -5.45 0.49
C PRO A 24 -15.09 -4.50 1.16
N THR A 25 -16.39 -4.75 0.97
CA THR A 25 -17.44 -3.90 1.53
C THR A 25 -17.85 -4.33 2.95
N LYS A 26 -17.50 -5.56 3.34
CA LYS A 26 -17.85 -6.12 4.65
C LYS A 26 -16.61 -6.64 5.35
N ILE A 27 -16.62 -6.58 6.67
CA ILE A 27 -15.58 -7.16 7.50
C ILE A 27 -15.46 -8.65 7.19
N ASN A 28 -14.23 -9.11 6.94
CA ASN A 28 -13.96 -10.50 6.58
C ASN A 28 -12.60 -10.94 7.11
N ALA A 29 -12.34 -12.25 7.05
CA ALA A 29 -11.10 -12.85 7.56
C ALA A 29 -10.00 -13.00 6.51
N LEU A 30 -10.24 -12.61 5.24
CA LEU A 30 -9.37 -12.98 4.13
C LEU A 30 -8.52 -11.81 3.60
N TYR A 31 -9.13 -10.65 3.32
CA TYR A 31 -8.40 -9.59 2.66
C TYR A 31 -8.95 -8.20 3.01
N GLY A 32 -8.20 -7.17 2.62
CA GLY A 32 -8.51 -5.78 2.88
C GLY A 32 -7.59 -5.19 3.94
N TYR A 33 -7.88 -3.96 4.33
CA TYR A 33 -7.18 -3.32 5.46
C TYR A 33 -7.80 -3.87 6.75
N ARG A 34 -7.04 -4.66 7.47
CA ARG A 34 -7.53 -5.42 8.63
C ARG A 34 -6.69 -5.16 9.86
N THR A 35 -7.10 -4.18 10.66
CA THR A 35 -6.51 -3.88 11.97
C THR A 35 -7.60 -4.01 13.04
N PRO A 36 -7.24 -4.11 14.31
CA PRO A 36 -8.27 -4.10 15.37
C PRO A 36 -9.22 -2.91 15.27
N ALA A 37 -8.69 -1.72 14.95
CA ALA A 37 -9.51 -0.52 14.81
C ALA A 37 -10.47 -0.62 13.62
N SER A 38 -9.98 -1.06 12.45
CA SER A 38 -10.79 -1.15 11.24
C SER A 38 -11.87 -2.23 11.33
N MET A 39 -11.63 -3.26 12.12
CA MET A 39 -12.55 -4.39 12.27
C MET A 39 -13.56 -4.21 13.41
N LYS A 40 -13.54 -3.09 14.09
CA LYS A 40 -14.40 -2.84 15.24
C LYS A 40 -15.87 -2.73 14.88
N ASN A 41 -16.18 -2.12 13.72
CA ASN A 41 -17.55 -2.00 13.21
C ASN A 41 -17.51 -1.74 11.70
N GLU A 42 -18.69 -1.80 11.06
CA GLU A 42 -18.79 -1.64 9.60
C GLU A 42 -18.39 -0.24 9.13
N LYS A 43 -18.67 0.80 9.93
CA LYS A 43 -18.28 2.18 9.61
C LYS A 43 -16.77 2.32 9.58
N ALA A 44 -16.08 1.82 10.61
CA ALA A 44 -14.63 1.85 10.69
C ALA A 44 -14.00 1.07 9.52
N TRP A 45 -14.56 -0.08 9.19
CA TRP A 45 -14.12 -0.90 8.06
C TRP A 45 -14.19 -0.13 6.74
N LYS A 46 -15.32 0.49 6.48
CA LYS A 46 -15.53 1.26 5.26
C LYS A 46 -14.55 2.42 5.15
N ILE A 47 -14.41 3.21 6.21
CA ILE A 47 -13.48 4.35 6.23
C ILE A 47 -12.06 3.88 5.95
N ALA A 48 -11.60 2.86 6.67
CA ALA A 48 -10.22 2.38 6.57
C ALA A 48 -9.92 1.78 5.19
N ASN A 49 -10.83 0.98 4.65
CA ASN A 49 -10.61 0.33 3.36
C ASN A 49 -10.71 1.30 2.19
N GLU A 50 -11.57 2.30 2.25
CA GLU A 50 -11.60 3.36 1.23
C GLU A 50 -10.33 4.18 1.23
N TYR A 51 -9.90 4.62 2.40
CA TYR A 51 -8.72 5.48 2.53
C TYR A 51 -7.44 4.74 2.16
N SER A 52 -7.25 3.52 2.70
CA SER A 52 -6.04 2.74 2.41
C SER A 52 -5.94 2.34 0.94
N SER A 53 -7.06 2.03 0.28
CA SER A 53 -7.02 1.68 -1.14
C SER A 53 -6.54 2.85 -1.99
N LYS A 54 -6.95 4.07 -1.67
CA LYS A 54 -6.45 5.28 -2.35
C LYS A 54 -4.98 5.51 -2.09
N LEU A 55 -4.53 5.32 -0.84
CA LEU A 55 -3.13 5.49 -0.49
C LEU A 55 -2.23 4.49 -1.24
N ILE A 56 -2.67 3.25 -1.39
CA ILE A 56 -1.90 2.25 -2.13
C ILE A 56 -1.81 2.62 -3.62
N VAL A 57 -2.87 3.16 -4.21
CA VAL A 57 -2.82 3.65 -5.60
C VAL A 57 -1.82 4.80 -5.73
N TYR A 58 -1.90 5.82 -4.88
CA TYR A 58 -0.93 6.91 -4.89
C TYR A 58 0.48 6.42 -4.61
N GLY A 59 0.62 5.52 -3.64
CA GLY A 59 1.90 4.92 -3.29
C GLY A 59 2.52 4.16 -4.46
N SER A 60 1.71 3.47 -5.28
CA SER A 60 2.22 2.75 -6.44
C SER A 60 2.81 3.69 -7.49
N VAL A 61 2.19 4.84 -7.70
CA VAL A 61 2.70 5.87 -8.63
C VAL A 61 4.01 6.47 -8.11
N VAL A 62 4.04 6.85 -6.84
CA VAL A 62 5.25 7.40 -6.21
C VAL A 62 6.39 6.38 -6.22
N PHE A 63 6.07 5.13 -5.91
CA PHE A 63 7.06 4.05 -5.93
C PHE A 63 7.69 3.88 -7.31
N LEU A 64 6.89 3.86 -8.36
CA LEU A 64 7.40 3.76 -9.73
C LEU A 64 8.30 4.94 -10.07
N ALA A 65 7.89 6.16 -9.70
CA ALA A 65 8.71 7.35 -9.95
C ALA A 65 10.07 7.25 -9.25
N LEU A 66 10.09 6.79 -8.00
CA LEU A 66 11.34 6.59 -7.25
C LEU A 66 12.18 5.46 -7.86
N GLN A 67 11.56 4.38 -8.32
CA GLN A 67 12.29 3.32 -9.03
C GLN A 67 12.96 3.84 -10.30
N CYS A 68 12.27 4.67 -11.07
CA CYS A 68 12.84 5.27 -12.27
C CYS A 68 14.04 6.16 -11.94
N VAL A 69 13.96 6.94 -10.87
CA VAL A 69 15.08 7.78 -10.43
C VAL A 69 16.28 6.91 -10.03
N ILE A 70 16.04 5.85 -9.25
CA ILE A 70 17.10 4.92 -8.84
C ILE A 70 17.75 4.28 -10.07
N TRP A 71 16.94 3.84 -11.01
CA TRP A 71 17.41 3.22 -12.24
C TRP A 71 18.30 4.18 -13.06
N LEU A 72 17.88 5.44 -13.21
CA LEU A 72 18.62 6.43 -13.98
C LEU A 72 19.96 6.81 -13.34
N ILE A 73 20.02 6.85 -12.01
CA ILE A 73 21.22 7.26 -11.28
C ILE A 73 22.17 6.10 -11.03
N PHE A 74 21.64 4.95 -10.59
CA PHE A 74 22.44 3.83 -10.09
C PHE A 74 22.36 2.57 -10.97
N GLY A 75 21.41 2.50 -11.89
CA GLY A 75 21.14 1.29 -12.66
C GLY A 75 20.47 0.22 -11.81
N VAL A 76 20.45 -1.00 -12.34
CA VAL A 76 19.90 -2.17 -11.63
C VAL A 76 21.07 -3.07 -11.22
N ASN A 77 21.18 -3.28 -9.91
CA ASN A 77 22.17 -4.15 -9.31
C ASN A 77 21.61 -4.68 -7.99
N GLU A 78 22.39 -5.51 -7.30
CA GLU A 78 21.95 -6.14 -6.07
C GLU A 78 21.51 -5.12 -5.02
N LYS A 79 22.26 -4.02 -4.88
CA LYS A 79 21.95 -2.96 -3.90
C LYS A 79 20.65 -2.24 -4.24
N THR A 80 20.40 -1.95 -5.52
CA THR A 80 19.18 -1.24 -5.93
C THR A 80 17.96 -2.15 -5.87
N VAL A 81 18.12 -3.46 -6.08
CA VAL A 81 17.03 -4.42 -5.86
C VAL A 81 16.63 -4.44 -4.38
N ILE A 82 17.62 -4.48 -3.48
CA ILE A 82 17.36 -4.42 -2.04
C ILE A 82 16.69 -3.09 -1.66
N ALA A 83 17.18 -1.98 -2.18
CA ALA A 83 16.59 -0.66 -1.93
C ALA A 83 15.13 -0.61 -2.39
N SER A 84 14.84 -1.18 -3.55
CA SER A 84 13.47 -1.27 -4.08
C SER A 84 12.57 -2.08 -3.15
N ALA A 85 13.05 -3.21 -2.63
CA ALA A 85 12.28 -4.02 -1.68
C ALA A 85 12.00 -3.27 -0.37
N VAL A 86 12.99 -2.51 0.13
CA VAL A 86 12.82 -1.67 1.31
C VAL A 86 11.78 -0.58 1.06
N LEU A 87 11.85 0.09 -0.09
CA LEU A 87 10.87 1.13 -0.46
C LEU A 87 9.46 0.54 -0.57
N LEU A 88 9.33 -0.64 -1.13
CA LEU A 88 8.03 -1.32 -1.22
C LEU A 88 7.43 -1.55 0.16
N SER A 89 8.26 -2.03 1.09
CA SER A 89 7.83 -2.23 2.47
C SER A 89 7.42 -0.92 3.14
N LEU A 90 8.15 0.17 2.86
CA LEU A 90 7.83 1.49 3.40
C LEU A 90 6.50 2.03 2.88
N VAL A 91 6.17 1.76 1.62
CA VAL A 91 4.86 2.17 1.07
C VAL A 91 3.72 1.56 1.89
N PHE A 92 3.80 0.27 2.19
CA PHE A 92 2.77 -0.40 2.99
C PHE A 92 2.77 0.09 4.44
N LEU A 93 3.95 0.30 5.03
CA LEU A 93 4.05 0.81 6.40
C LEU A 93 3.45 2.22 6.53
N ILE A 94 3.78 3.11 5.60
CA ILE A 94 3.25 4.48 5.59
C ILE A 94 1.74 4.44 5.39
N ALA A 95 1.24 3.60 4.48
CA ALA A 95 -0.20 3.45 4.27
C ALA A 95 -0.89 2.97 5.55
N LEU A 96 -0.29 2.04 6.29
CA LEU A 96 -0.81 1.56 7.56
C LEU A 96 -0.89 2.70 8.58
N VAL A 97 0.21 3.43 8.79
CA VAL A 97 0.28 4.50 9.78
C VAL A 97 -0.72 5.61 9.47
N LEU A 98 -0.75 6.05 8.21
CA LEU A 98 -1.67 7.12 7.80
C LEU A 98 -3.13 6.70 7.89
N THR A 99 -3.43 5.45 7.53
CA THR A 99 -4.82 4.95 7.60
C THR A 99 -5.29 4.83 9.05
N GLU A 100 -4.46 4.31 9.95
CA GLU A 100 -4.81 4.25 11.38
C GLU A 100 -5.05 5.64 11.96
N HIS A 101 -4.18 6.59 11.63
CA HIS A 101 -4.34 7.97 12.09
C HIS A 101 -5.64 8.60 11.58
N TYR A 102 -5.91 8.43 10.28
CA TYR A 102 -7.12 8.96 9.65
C TYR A 102 -8.39 8.31 10.24
N LEU A 103 -8.36 7.00 10.44
CA LEU A 103 -9.49 6.26 11.00
C LEU A 103 -9.84 6.75 12.40
N LYS A 104 -8.84 6.90 13.26
CA LYS A 104 -9.06 7.37 14.64
C LYS A 104 -9.53 8.81 14.70
N LYS A 105 -9.12 9.62 13.72
CA LYS A 105 -9.57 11.01 13.60
C LYS A 105 -11.04 11.08 13.16
N LYS A 106 -11.45 10.19 12.24
CA LYS A 106 -12.83 10.17 11.73
C LYS A 106 -13.80 9.42 12.64
N ASP A 107 -13.29 8.45 13.39
CA ASP A 107 -14.10 7.68 14.33
C ASP A 107 -13.31 7.46 15.63
N PRO A 108 -13.38 8.45 16.57
CA PRO A 108 -12.62 8.38 17.80
C PRO A 108 -12.97 7.21 18.72
N SER A 109 -14.07 6.48 18.43
CA SER A 109 -14.48 5.32 19.23
C SER A 109 -13.63 4.07 18.96
N VAL A 110 -12.82 4.07 17.91
CA VAL A 110 -12.00 2.89 17.53
C VAL A 110 -10.56 2.96 18.00
#